data_432d66d2da4f3b4b40c6c51d9d4ac473
#
_entry.id   432d66d2da4f3b4b40c6c51d9d4ac473
#
_cell.length_a   1.000
_cell.length_b   1.000
_cell.length_c   1.000
_cell.angle_alpha   90.00
_cell.angle_beta   90.00
_cell.angle_gamma   90.00
#
_symmetry.space_group_name_H-M   'P 1'
#
loop_
_entity.id
_entity.type
_entity.pdbx_description
1 polymer ?
#
loop_
_entity_poly.entity_id
_entity_poly.type
_entity_poly.pdbx_seq_one_letter_code
_entity_poly.pdbx_strand_id
1 'polypeptide(L)'
;MLAFLQTNTPIVIFNQIVVTLLTVCFLYQVVFFVIGALRGEVAPPKAKKLHRYAFFIAAHNEEAVIANLVRSIKDQDYPSELIEVFVVADACTDNTAQLAREAGAIVYERNDLARKGKSWVMDFGFDRILNEYPDTFEGYFVFDADNVISRDYVSKMNDAFDQGFHVVTSYRNSKNFGSSWISAANATWYLREARFLNNARNICKTSCAVSGSGYLISASVIEGMHGWQFHTLTEDIQFTTFCAIHGIRIGYAPAEFFDEQPVTFKASWKQRMRWTKGFYQVFFTYGKHLVKSTFRYHRFAAYDMFMTIAPGMLLSLISMLANATFLIVGGLSHGFLATEVEMQACAASLIMTFAMMYQTFFILALLTTIFEYKHIHCAQKWRLVTNLFTFPIFMFSYIPITVAALFLKVDWVPTQHAFNVTLDEVMQGAK
;
A
#
# COMPACT_ATOMS: atom_id res chain seq x y z
N MET A 1 -13.75 36.53 -9.36
CA MET A 1 -13.64 35.14 -8.82
C MET A 1 -14.54 34.91 -7.60
N LEU A 2 -14.56 35.77 -6.56
CA LEU A 2 -15.45 35.59 -5.39
C LEU A 2 -16.95 35.78 -5.70
N ALA A 3 -17.34 36.55 -6.72
CA ALA A 3 -18.74 36.74 -7.12
C ALA A 3 -19.40 35.48 -7.69
N PHE A 4 -18.61 34.52 -8.25
CA PHE A 4 -19.13 33.26 -8.77
C PHE A 4 -19.58 32.25 -7.67
N LEU A 5 -19.07 32.42 -6.44
CA LEU A 5 -19.45 31.59 -5.31
C LEU A 5 -20.77 31.99 -4.66
N GLN A 6 -21.35 33.12 -5.10
CA GLN A 6 -22.63 33.64 -4.56
C GLN A 6 -23.87 33.22 -5.39
N THR A 7 -23.69 32.49 -6.49
CA THR A 7 -24.82 32.00 -7.28
C THR A 7 -25.33 30.69 -6.70
N ASN A 8 -26.54 30.67 -6.15
CA ASN A 8 -27.24 29.49 -5.66
C ASN A 8 -27.79 28.61 -6.78
N THR A 9 -26.96 28.32 -7.80
CA THR A 9 -27.37 27.42 -8.87
C THR A 9 -27.20 25.97 -8.43
N PRO A 10 -28.03 25.03 -8.90
CA PRO A 10 -27.97 23.63 -8.46
C PRO A 10 -26.57 23.00 -8.60
N ILE A 11 -25.83 23.32 -9.67
CA ILE A 11 -24.47 22.77 -9.90
C ILE A 11 -23.45 23.33 -8.90
N VAL A 12 -23.56 24.59 -8.50
CA VAL A 12 -22.67 25.19 -7.49
C VAL A 12 -22.96 24.59 -6.11
N ILE A 13 -24.24 24.42 -5.75
CA ILE A 13 -24.63 23.75 -4.50
C ILE A 13 -24.11 22.32 -4.48
N PHE A 14 -24.28 21.57 -5.58
CA PHE A 14 -23.76 20.21 -5.71
C PHE A 14 -22.25 20.14 -5.48
N ASN A 15 -21.47 21.01 -6.14
CA ASN A 15 -20.02 21.09 -5.97
C ASN A 15 -19.62 21.43 -4.52
N GLN A 16 -20.32 22.34 -3.86
CA GLN A 16 -20.09 22.69 -2.46
C GLN A 16 -20.34 21.49 -1.53
N ILE A 17 -21.42 20.75 -1.76
CA ILE A 17 -21.73 19.52 -1.00
C ILE A 17 -20.61 18.50 -1.18
N VAL A 18 -20.19 18.22 -2.41
CA VAL A 18 -19.13 17.24 -2.69
C VAL A 18 -17.81 17.62 -2.01
N VAL A 19 -17.39 18.90 -2.15
CA VAL A 19 -16.14 19.38 -1.52
C VAL A 19 -16.24 19.31 0.00
N THR A 20 -17.38 19.71 0.58
CA THR A 20 -17.59 19.65 2.04
C THR A 20 -17.54 18.21 2.54
N LEU A 21 -18.23 17.27 1.88
CA LEU A 21 -18.19 15.85 2.23
C LEU A 21 -16.76 15.27 2.17
N LEU A 22 -16.04 15.53 1.08
CA LEU A 22 -14.66 15.07 0.95
C LEU A 22 -13.78 15.68 2.04
N THR A 23 -13.90 16.97 2.30
CA THR A 23 -13.11 17.65 3.33
C THR A 23 -13.38 17.03 4.70
N VAL A 24 -14.63 16.90 5.10
CA VAL A 24 -15.00 16.33 6.42
C VAL A 24 -14.53 14.89 6.54
N CYS A 25 -14.76 14.07 5.50
CA CYS A 25 -14.39 12.65 5.53
C CYS A 25 -12.88 12.42 5.58
N PHE A 26 -12.07 13.28 4.97
CA PHE A 26 -10.63 13.09 4.89
C PHE A 26 -9.79 14.03 5.78
N LEU A 27 -10.41 14.95 6.54
CA LEU A 27 -9.71 15.90 7.42
C LEU A 27 -8.78 15.20 8.42
N TYR A 28 -9.13 14.01 8.89
CA TYR A 28 -8.31 13.23 9.81
C TYR A 28 -6.93 12.85 9.20
N GLN A 29 -6.83 12.70 7.87
CA GLN A 29 -5.52 12.44 7.22
C GLN A 29 -4.59 13.64 7.31
N VAL A 30 -5.13 14.87 7.32
CA VAL A 30 -4.34 16.08 7.60
C VAL A 30 -3.79 16.03 9.03
N VAL A 31 -4.60 15.60 9.99
CA VAL A 31 -4.14 15.38 11.38
C VAL A 31 -3.04 14.34 11.45
N PHE A 32 -3.18 13.21 10.77
CA PHE A 32 -2.13 12.19 10.68
C PHE A 32 -0.85 12.74 10.06
N PHE A 33 -0.98 13.53 8.98
CA PHE A 33 0.16 14.17 8.34
C PHE A 33 0.92 15.09 9.32
N VAL A 34 0.20 15.97 10.02
CA VAL A 34 0.78 16.87 11.03
C VAL A 34 1.47 16.09 12.16
N ILE A 35 0.84 15.05 12.67
CA ILE A 35 1.42 14.20 13.72
C ILE A 35 2.68 13.50 13.22
N GLY A 36 2.65 12.89 12.03
CA GLY A 36 3.82 12.24 11.42
C GLY A 36 4.98 13.23 11.19
N ALA A 37 4.68 14.47 10.80
CA ALA A 37 5.68 15.50 10.62
C ALA A 37 6.31 15.96 11.96
N LEU A 38 5.48 16.23 12.96
CA LEU A 38 5.94 16.83 14.24
C LEU A 38 6.59 15.81 15.18
N ARG A 39 6.07 14.58 15.25
CA ARG A 39 6.55 13.56 16.21
C ARG A 39 7.73 12.76 15.71
N GLY A 40 7.96 12.76 14.41
CA GLY A 40 8.98 11.92 13.83
C GLY A 40 8.62 10.43 13.86
N GLU A 41 9.61 9.60 13.65
CA GLU A 41 9.50 8.15 13.76
C GLU A 41 9.55 7.74 15.22
N VAL A 42 8.62 6.88 15.64
CA VAL A 42 8.53 6.42 17.02
C VAL A 42 8.83 4.93 17.07
N ALA A 43 10.00 4.58 17.60
CA ALA A 43 10.36 3.19 17.84
C ALA A 43 9.63 2.64 19.07
N PRO A 44 9.20 1.36 19.03
CA PRO A 44 8.68 0.68 20.20
C PRO A 44 9.78 0.50 21.27
N PRO A 45 9.40 0.32 22.54
CA PRO A 45 10.35 -0.08 23.59
C PRO A 45 11.05 -1.39 23.22
N LYS A 46 12.28 -1.57 23.71
CA LYS A 46 13.03 -2.80 23.50
C LYS A 46 12.30 -4.01 24.06
N ALA A 47 12.28 -5.09 23.29
CA ALA A 47 11.67 -6.35 23.66
C ALA A 47 12.36 -6.97 24.89
N LYS A 48 11.57 -7.63 25.72
CA LYS A 48 12.06 -8.43 26.86
C LYS A 48 12.31 -9.88 26.46
N LYS A 49 11.60 -10.34 25.40
CA LYS A 49 11.67 -11.70 24.88
C LYS A 49 12.06 -11.68 23.41
N LEU A 50 12.91 -12.62 23.02
CA LEU A 50 13.17 -12.93 21.63
C LEU A 50 12.22 -14.06 21.22
N HIS A 51 11.38 -13.80 20.22
CA HIS A 51 10.37 -14.72 19.75
C HIS A 51 10.89 -15.53 18.55
N ARG A 52 10.33 -16.73 18.32
CA ARG A 52 10.67 -17.57 17.19
C ARG A 52 9.76 -17.29 16.00
N TYR A 53 10.35 -17.03 14.84
CA TYR A 53 9.65 -16.59 13.64
C TYR A 53 9.89 -17.49 12.45
N ALA A 54 8.84 -17.67 11.64
CA ALA A 54 8.95 -18.17 10.28
C ALA A 54 8.80 -17.02 9.28
N PHE A 55 9.64 -16.99 8.26
CA PHE A 55 9.47 -16.15 7.08
C PHE A 55 8.74 -16.91 6.01
N PHE A 56 7.63 -16.38 5.53
CA PHE A 56 6.87 -16.89 4.41
C PHE A 56 7.14 -16.05 3.17
N ILE A 57 7.62 -16.68 2.10
CA ILE A 57 7.95 -16.02 0.83
C ILE A 57 7.21 -16.74 -0.30
N ALA A 58 6.35 -16.00 -1.02
CA ALA A 58 5.73 -16.47 -2.26
C ALA A 58 6.62 -16.11 -3.45
N ALA A 59 6.96 -17.07 -4.29
CA ALA A 59 7.84 -16.87 -5.45
C ALA A 59 7.27 -17.51 -6.72
N HIS A 60 7.30 -16.79 -7.86
CA HIS A 60 6.94 -17.29 -9.18
C HIS A 60 7.90 -16.75 -10.24
N ASN A 61 8.85 -17.56 -10.69
CA ASN A 61 9.91 -17.18 -11.63
C ASN A 61 10.73 -15.96 -11.14
N GLU A 62 11.34 -16.11 -9.96
CA GLU A 62 12.09 -15.06 -9.25
C GLU A 62 13.58 -15.43 -9.09
N GLU A 63 14.15 -16.24 -10.00
CA GLU A 63 15.55 -16.69 -9.93
C GLU A 63 16.56 -15.53 -9.82
N ALA A 64 16.23 -14.35 -10.39
CA ALA A 64 17.10 -13.20 -10.35
C ALA A 64 17.25 -12.57 -8.94
N VAL A 65 16.25 -12.72 -8.07
CA VAL A 65 16.15 -11.90 -6.84
C VAL A 65 15.99 -12.71 -5.54
N ILE A 66 15.43 -13.94 -5.60
CA ILE A 66 15.06 -14.73 -4.43
C ILE A 66 16.22 -14.96 -3.46
N ALA A 67 17.43 -15.24 -3.98
CA ALA A 67 18.60 -15.52 -3.16
C ALA A 67 19.02 -14.31 -2.31
N ASN A 68 18.84 -13.08 -2.79
CA ASN A 68 19.19 -11.87 -2.04
C ASN A 68 18.27 -11.67 -0.83
N LEU A 69 16.97 -11.92 -0.98
CA LEU A 69 16.05 -11.88 0.14
C LEU A 69 16.42 -12.92 1.20
N VAL A 70 16.56 -14.20 0.81
CA VAL A 70 16.89 -15.29 1.75
C VAL A 70 18.19 -14.99 2.50
N ARG A 71 19.24 -14.52 1.80
CA ARG A 71 20.50 -14.13 2.44
C ARG A 71 20.32 -12.97 3.40
N SER A 72 19.56 -11.92 3.04
CA SER A 72 19.32 -10.77 3.92
C SER A 72 18.54 -11.17 5.18
N ILE A 73 17.70 -12.22 5.12
CA ILE A 73 17.02 -12.79 6.29
C ILE A 73 17.99 -13.60 7.16
N LYS A 74 18.90 -14.35 6.55
CA LYS A 74 19.90 -15.13 7.31
C LYS A 74 20.99 -14.24 7.94
N ASP A 75 21.20 -13.02 7.43
CA ASP A 75 22.19 -12.02 7.91
C ASP A 75 21.56 -10.98 8.88
N GLN A 76 20.58 -11.37 9.67
CA GLN A 76 19.92 -10.49 10.64
C GLN A 76 20.65 -10.40 11.96
N ASP A 77 20.62 -9.22 12.58
CA ASP A 77 21.05 -8.99 13.98
C ASP A 77 20.02 -9.61 14.96
N TYR A 78 19.81 -10.92 14.83
CA TYR A 78 18.86 -11.71 15.60
C TYR A 78 19.34 -13.18 15.64
N PRO A 79 19.11 -13.95 16.73
CA PRO A 79 19.58 -15.32 16.83
C PRO A 79 19.07 -16.19 15.67
N SER A 80 19.97 -16.76 14.91
CA SER A 80 19.65 -17.51 13.68
C SER A 80 18.79 -18.76 13.93
N GLU A 81 18.91 -19.37 15.11
CA GLU A 81 18.11 -20.51 15.55
C GLU A 81 16.64 -20.16 15.81
N LEU A 82 16.33 -18.85 15.93
CA LEU A 82 14.96 -18.35 16.09
C LEU A 82 14.32 -17.91 14.76
N ILE A 83 15.02 -18.08 13.65
CA ILE A 83 14.54 -17.68 12.31
C ILE A 83 14.53 -18.88 11.39
N GLU A 84 13.37 -19.21 10.82
CA GLU A 84 13.26 -20.18 9.74
C GLU A 84 12.67 -19.51 8.48
N VAL A 85 13.12 -19.95 7.29
CA VAL A 85 12.73 -19.34 6.02
C VAL A 85 12.04 -20.39 5.14
N PHE A 86 10.78 -20.13 4.80
CA PHE A 86 9.96 -20.94 3.92
C PHE A 86 9.70 -20.20 2.62
N VAL A 87 10.01 -20.84 1.50
CA VAL A 87 9.71 -20.34 0.16
C VAL A 87 8.72 -21.27 -0.50
N VAL A 88 7.62 -20.74 -1.00
CA VAL A 88 6.70 -21.49 -1.87
C VAL A 88 6.96 -21.07 -3.30
N ALA A 89 7.60 -21.98 -4.06
CA ALA A 89 7.84 -21.83 -5.49
C ALA A 89 6.57 -22.26 -6.26
N ASP A 90 5.80 -21.29 -6.75
CA ASP A 90 4.51 -21.51 -7.40
C ASP A 90 4.64 -21.58 -8.91
N ALA A 91 4.49 -22.77 -9.47
CA ALA A 91 4.56 -23.05 -10.91
C ALA A 91 5.80 -22.40 -11.59
N CYS A 92 6.94 -22.46 -10.92
CA CYS A 92 8.19 -21.94 -11.47
C CYS A 92 8.69 -22.80 -12.62
N THR A 93 9.21 -22.13 -13.66
CA THR A 93 9.83 -22.74 -14.84
C THR A 93 11.33 -22.44 -14.94
N ASP A 94 11.85 -21.67 -13.98
CA ASP A 94 13.24 -21.25 -13.85
C ASP A 94 13.90 -21.90 -12.61
N ASN A 95 15.09 -21.43 -12.22
CA ASN A 95 15.87 -21.97 -11.11
C ASN A 95 15.45 -21.43 -9.72
N THR A 96 14.31 -20.76 -9.59
CA THR A 96 13.85 -20.12 -8.33
C THR A 96 13.92 -21.06 -7.13
N ALA A 97 13.35 -22.28 -7.26
CA ALA A 97 13.32 -23.26 -6.16
C ALA A 97 14.73 -23.72 -5.75
N GLN A 98 15.60 -23.96 -6.73
CA GLN A 98 16.98 -24.38 -6.47
C GLN A 98 17.76 -23.30 -5.76
N LEU A 99 17.74 -22.05 -6.28
CA LEU A 99 18.46 -20.92 -5.71
C LEU A 99 17.98 -20.57 -4.29
N ALA A 100 16.69 -20.73 -4.00
CA ALA A 100 16.17 -20.54 -2.66
C ALA A 100 16.70 -21.61 -1.68
N ARG A 101 16.78 -22.89 -2.09
CA ARG A 101 17.39 -23.96 -1.28
C ARG A 101 18.88 -23.72 -1.03
N GLU A 102 19.62 -23.35 -2.07
CA GLU A 102 21.05 -23.03 -1.97
C GLU A 102 21.31 -21.83 -1.04
N ALA A 103 20.38 -20.89 -0.97
CA ALA A 103 20.44 -19.76 -0.04
C ALA A 103 20.05 -20.14 1.41
N GLY A 104 19.56 -21.37 1.66
CA GLY A 104 19.25 -21.91 2.98
C GLY A 104 17.78 -21.80 3.38
N ALA A 105 16.85 -21.76 2.43
CA ALA A 105 15.41 -21.82 2.68
C ALA A 105 14.87 -23.25 2.58
N ILE A 106 13.83 -23.54 3.35
CA ILE A 106 12.95 -24.69 3.14
C ILE A 106 12.00 -24.34 2.00
N VAL A 107 11.96 -25.18 0.95
CA VAL A 107 11.21 -24.86 -0.27
C VAL A 107 10.12 -25.88 -0.53
N TYR A 108 8.90 -25.36 -0.61
CA TYR A 108 7.73 -26.09 -1.10
C TYR A 108 7.48 -25.73 -2.57
N GLU A 109 7.25 -26.71 -3.40
CA GLU A 109 6.88 -26.51 -4.80
C GLU A 109 5.38 -26.75 -4.98
N ARG A 110 4.67 -25.78 -5.54
CA ARG A 110 3.25 -25.83 -5.83
C ARG A 110 3.04 -25.67 -7.35
N ASN A 111 2.27 -26.56 -7.94
CA ASN A 111 2.02 -26.58 -9.40
C ASN A 111 0.51 -26.50 -9.71
N ASP A 112 -0.24 -25.69 -8.98
CA ASP A 112 -1.68 -25.49 -9.22
C ASP A 112 -1.92 -24.32 -10.17
N LEU A 113 -2.11 -24.61 -11.45
CA LEU A 113 -2.38 -23.61 -12.50
C LEU A 113 -3.81 -23.09 -12.49
N ALA A 114 -4.72 -23.73 -11.76
CA ALA A 114 -6.13 -23.30 -11.66
C ALA A 114 -6.31 -22.16 -10.66
N ARG A 115 -5.58 -22.21 -9.55
CA ARG A 115 -5.64 -21.21 -8.47
C ARG A 115 -4.37 -20.38 -8.46
N LYS A 116 -4.35 -19.30 -9.26
CA LYS A 116 -3.18 -18.42 -9.44
C LYS A 116 -3.21 -17.23 -8.49
N GLY A 117 -2.01 -16.77 -8.10
CA GLY A 117 -1.80 -15.55 -7.32
C GLY A 117 -1.35 -15.81 -5.89
N LYS A 118 -0.73 -14.78 -5.29
CA LYS A 118 -0.09 -14.83 -3.98
C LYS A 118 -0.99 -15.38 -2.88
N SER A 119 -2.27 -15.01 -2.88
CA SER A 119 -3.23 -15.47 -1.86
C SER A 119 -3.39 -16.99 -1.80
N TRP A 120 -3.41 -17.67 -2.94
CA TRP A 120 -3.48 -19.13 -3.01
C TRP A 120 -2.15 -19.81 -2.66
N VAL A 121 -1.05 -19.13 -2.93
CA VAL A 121 0.29 -19.55 -2.49
C VAL A 121 0.40 -19.46 -0.98
N MET A 122 -0.14 -18.41 -0.37
CA MET A 122 -0.20 -18.25 1.09
C MET A 122 -1.10 -19.29 1.74
N ASP A 123 -2.27 -19.58 1.18
CA ASP A 123 -3.17 -20.63 1.65
C ASP A 123 -2.46 -21.98 1.69
N PHE A 124 -1.86 -22.41 0.58
CA PHE A 124 -1.09 -23.62 0.49
C PHE A 124 0.10 -23.67 1.47
N GLY A 125 0.88 -22.59 1.54
CA GLY A 125 2.09 -22.58 2.36
C GLY A 125 1.80 -22.54 3.86
N PHE A 126 0.79 -21.78 4.30
CA PHE A 126 0.37 -21.80 5.71
C PHE A 126 -0.22 -23.15 6.10
N ASP A 127 -1.00 -23.81 5.24
CA ASP A 127 -1.48 -25.16 5.49
C ASP A 127 -0.31 -26.13 5.72
N ARG A 128 0.72 -26.07 4.88
CA ARG A 128 1.94 -26.90 5.03
C ARG A 128 2.70 -26.60 6.32
N ILE A 129 2.97 -25.31 6.59
CA ILE A 129 3.77 -24.92 7.76
C ILE A 129 3.05 -25.30 9.07
N LEU A 130 1.74 -25.05 9.17
CA LEU A 130 0.97 -25.36 10.36
C LEU A 130 0.90 -26.87 10.63
N ASN A 131 0.83 -27.71 9.59
CA ASN A 131 0.77 -29.16 9.72
C ASN A 131 2.14 -29.79 10.01
N GLU A 132 3.22 -29.26 9.40
CA GLU A 132 4.57 -29.85 9.53
C GLU A 132 5.33 -29.31 10.75
N TYR A 133 5.00 -28.09 11.21
CA TYR A 133 5.65 -27.40 12.34
C TYR A 133 4.63 -26.87 13.35
N PRO A 134 3.76 -27.72 13.92
CA PRO A 134 2.75 -27.27 14.88
C PRO A 134 3.42 -26.63 16.10
N ASP A 135 2.84 -25.53 16.60
CA ASP A 135 3.28 -24.78 17.81
C ASP A 135 4.77 -24.38 17.81
N THR A 136 5.41 -24.36 16.63
CA THR A 136 6.86 -24.10 16.54
C THR A 136 7.19 -22.61 16.51
N PHE A 137 6.38 -21.80 15.84
CA PHE A 137 6.61 -20.38 15.62
C PHE A 137 5.59 -19.53 16.37
N GLU A 138 6.05 -18.39 16.90
CA GLU A 138 5.17 -17.42 17.57
C GLU A 138 4.60 -16.38 16.59
N GLY A 139 5.23 -16.24 15.41
CA GLY A 139 4.77 -15.34 14.37
C GLY A 139 5.36 -15.64 13.00
N TYR A 140 4.69 -15.14 11.99
CA TYR A 140 4.99 -15.36 10.58
C TYR A 140 5.22 -14.02 9.88
N PHE A 141 6.41 -13.81 9.39
CA PHE A 141 6.70 -12.73 8.45
C PHE A 141 6.24 -13.09 7.05
N VAL A 142 5.64 -12.13 6.34
CA VAL A 142 5.21 -12.31 4.94
C VAL A 142 5.98 -11.36 4.05
N PHE A 143 6.66 -11.92 3.02
CA PHE A 143 7.47 -11.19 2.07
C PHE A 143 7.21 -11.59 0.62
N ASP A 144 7.40 -10.64 -0.29
CA ASP A 144 7.52 -10.88 -1.72
C ASP A 144 8.98 -11.22 -2.04
N ALA A 145 9.21 -12.07 -3.05
CA ALA A 145 10.53 -12.61 -3.38
C ALA A 145 11.57 -11.56 -3.81
N ASP A 146 11.09 -10.41 -4.29
CA ASP A 146 11.91 -9.29 -4.75
C ASP A 146 12.38 -8.34 -3.63
N ASN A 147 12.03 -8.61 -2.38
CA ASN A 147 12.41 -7.73 -1.27
C ASN A 147 13.85 -7.98 -0.78
N VAL A 148 14.38 -7.00 -0.03
CA VAL A 148 15.60 -7.11 0.78
C VAL A 148 15.35 -6.38 2.09
N ILE A 149 15.83 -6.90 3.22
CA ILE A 149 15.58 -6.32 4.54
C ILE A 149 16.84 -5.76 5.19
N SER A 150 16.69 -4.69 6.00
CA SER A 150 17.80 -4.14 6.78
C SER A 150 18.25 -5.16 7.86
N ARG A 151 19.53 -5.08 8.29
CA ARG A 151 20.09 -6.05 9.25
C ARG A 151 19.37 -6.07 10.59
N ASP A 152 18.83 -4.95 11.02
CA ASP A 152 18.10 -4.77 12.27
C ASP A 152 16.57 -4.98 12.14
N TYR A 153 16.11 -5.48 10.97
CA TYR A 153 14.69 -5.60 10.66
C TYR A 153 13.94 -6.47 11.68
N VAL A 154 14.44 -7.71 11.91
CA VAL A 154 13.77 -8.67 12.80
C VAL A 154 13.77 -8.17 14.23
N SER A 155 14.88 -7.59 14.72
CA SER A 155 14.95 -7.06 16.07
C SER A 155 13.98 -5.91 16.30
N LYS A 156 13.82 -4.98 15.34
CA LYS A 156 12.84 -3.89 15.42
C LYS A 156 11.39 -4.39 15.38
N MET A 157 11.11 -5.38 14.53
CA MET A 157 9.78 -6.00 14.46
C MET A 157 9.47 -6.76 15.75
N ASN A 158 10.45 -7.46 16.32
CA ASN A 158 10.33 -8.13 17.61
C ASN A 158 10.03 -7.15 18.74
N ASP A 159 10.67 -5.97 18.76
CA ASP A 159 10.39 -4.92 19.73
C ASP A 159 8.88 -4.52 19.72
N ALA A 160 8.27 -4.40 18.55
CA ALA A 160 6.85 -4.11 18.44
C ALA A 160 5.97 -5.32 18.81
N PHE A 161 6.34 -6.52 18.36
CA PHE A 161 5.57 -7.74 18.60
C PHE A 161 5.50 -8.07 20.10
N ASP A 162 6.60 -7.90 20.84
CA ASP A 162 6.68 -8.11 22.28
C ASP A 162 5.82 -7.11 23.10
N GLN A 163 5.37 -5.99 22.50
CA GLN A 163 4.38 -5.11 23.10
C GLN A 163 2.94 -5.65 23.02
N GLY A 164 2.73 -6.87 22.49
CA GLY A 164 1.43 -7.53 22.40
C GLY A 164 0.63 -7.21 21.14
N PHE A 165 1.25 -6.69 20.10
CA PHE A 165 0.60 -6.57 18.80
C PHE A 165 0.51 -7.92 18.11
N HIS A 166 -0.68 -8.34 17.72
CA HIS A 166 -0.90 -9.57 16.96
C HIS A 166 -0.52 -9.44 15.48
N VAL A 167 -0.49 -8.23 14.96
CA VAL A 167 -0.03 -7.91 13.60
C VAL A 167 0.82 -6.66 13.67
N VAL A 168 1.95 -6.67 12.96
CA VAL A 168 2.86 -5.52 12.89
C VAL A 168 3.22 -5.27 11.43
N THR A 169 3.05 -4.03 10.95
CA THR A 169 3.56 -3.57 9.66
C THR A 169 4.88 -2.82 9.84
N SER A 170 5.62 -2.66 8.76
CA SER A 170 6.97 -2.10 8.79
C SER A 170 7.14 -0.92 7.84
N TYR A 171 8.36 -0.40 7.73
CA TYR A 171 8.73 0.71 6.87
C TYR A 171 9.11 0.19 5.48
N ARG A 172 8.25 0.42 4.47
CA ARG A 172 8.50 0.04 3.09
C ARG A 172 9.26 1.13 2.35
N ASN A 173 10.43 0.81 1.86
CA ASN A 173 11.27 1.65 1.01
C ASN A 173 11.43 1.03 -0.39
N SER A 174 12.22 1.64 -1.25
CA SER A 174 12.44 1.21 -2.63
C SER A 174 13.91 0.96 -2.92
N LYS A 175 14.22 -0.14 -3.62
CA LYS A 175 15.55 -0.45 -4.14
C LYS A 175 15.97 0.48 -5.28
N ASN A 176 15.01 0.98 -6.04
CA ASN A 176 15.22 1.56 -7.36
C ASN A 176 14.54 2.92 -7.55
N PHE A 177 14.53 3.76 -6.50
CA PHE A 177 13.95 5.11 -6.56
C PHE A 177 14.41 5.89 -7.79
N GLY A 178 15.70 5.82 -8.08
CA GLY A 178 16.33 6.57 -9.16
C GLY A 178 16.15 5.98 -10.57
N SER A 179 15.52 4.84 -10.78
CA SER A 179 15.49 4.17 -12.08
C SER A 179 14.61 4.87 -13.11
N SER A 180 13.48 5.43 -12.69
CA SER A 180 12.55 6.17 -13.55
C SER A 180 11.68 7.14 -12.74
N TRP A 181 10.95 8.03 -13.42
CA TRP A 181 9.96 8.88 -12.75
C TRP A 181 8.78 8.07 -12.18
N ILE A 182 8.50 6.89 -12.75
CA ILE A 182 7.47 5.96 -12.26
C ILE A 182 7.91 5.30 -10.96
N SER A 183 9.15 4.76 -10.91
CA SER A 183 9.67 4.14 -9.70
C SER A 183 9.82 5.16 -8.57
N ALA A 184 10.28 6.40 -8.87
CA ALA A 184 10.34 7.48 -7.91
C ALA A 184 8.96 7.84 -7.34
N ALA A 185 7.93 7.90 -8.19
CA ALA A 185 6.56 8.22 -7.74
C ALA A 185 5.97 7.12 -6.85
N ASN A 186 6.13 5.82 -7.22
CA ASN A 186 5.71 4.71 -6.36
C ASN A 186 6.46 4.72 -5.02
N ALA A 187 7.78 4.91 -5.03
CA ALA A 187 8.59 5.00 -3.82
C ALA A 187 8.12 6.14 -2.90
N THR A 188 7.88 7.34 -3.46
CA THR A 188 7.35 8.50 -2.71
C THR A 188 6.00 8.16 -2.05
N TRP A 189 5.14 7.40 -2.72
CA TRP A 189 3.87 6.96 -2.16
C TRP A 189 4.06 6.08 -0.93
N TYR A 190 4.98 5.10 -0.96
CA TYR A 190 5.26 4.20 0.17
C TYR A 190 5.96 4.91 1.33
N LEU A 191 6.94 5.79 1.05
CA LEU A 191 7.57 6.62 2.07
C LEU A 191 6.53 7.50 2.81
N ARG A 192 5.61 8.11 2.06
CA ARG A 192 4.47 8.84 2.63
C ARG A 192 3.59 7.93 3.48
N GLU A 193 3.28 6.73 3.02
CA GLU A 193 2.44 5.77 3.75
C GLU A 193 3.09 5.35 5.07
N ALA A 194 4.36 5.00 5.04
CA ALA A 194 5.11 4.63 6.24
C ALA A 194 5.12 5.78 7.26
N ARG A 195 5.53 6.97 6.84
CA ARG A 195 5.72 8.12 7.73
C ARG A 195 4.42 8.76 8.19
N PHE A 196 3.58 9.16 7.25
CA PHE A 196 2.42 10.02 7.52
C PHE A 196 1.11 9.27 7.69
N LEU A 197 1.08 7.96 7.44
CA LEU A 197 -0.08 7.13 7.75
C LEU A 197 0.25 6.11 8.84
N ASN A 198 1.07 5.10 8.59
CA ASN A 198 1.26 3.99 9.54
C ASN A 198 1.93 4.46 10.84
N ASN A 199 3.01 5.23 10.79
CA ASN A 199 3.62 5.79 12.00
C ASN A 199 2.64 6.72 12.75
N ALA A 200 1.92 7.59 12.05
CA ALA A 200 0.92 8.48 12.67
C ALA A 200 -0.25 7.70 13.29
N ARG A 201 -0.78 6.68 12.61
CA ARG A 201 -1.80 5.77 13.16
C ARG A 201 -1.32 5.09 14.44
N ASN A 202 -0.09 4.63 14.46
CA ASN A 202 0.49 3.99 15.65
C ASN A 202 0.61 4.98 16.81
N ILE A 203 1.09 6.20 16.58
CA ILE A 203 1.16 7.29 17.56
C ILE A 203 -0.24 7.62 18.11
N CYS A 204 -1.24 7.72 17.25
CA CYS A 204 -2.64 7.96 17.62
C CYS A 204 -3.33 6.74 18.28
N LYS A 205 -2.62 5.63 18.47
CA LYS A 205 -3.14 4.37 19.03
C LYS A 205 -4.34 3.80 18.26
N THR A 206 -4.46 4.13 16.97
CA THR A 206 -5.39 3.47 16.03
C THR A 206 -4.69 2.29 15.34
N SER A 207 -5.28 1.69 14.31
CA SER A 207 -4.71 0.55 13.60
C SER A 207 -4.01 1.00 12.33
N CYS A 208 -2.82 0.45 12.08
CA CYS A 208 -2.10 0.59 10.82
C CYS A 208 -2.74 -0.27 9.72
N ALA A 209 -2.15 -0.24 8.52
CA ALA A 209 -2.51 -1.11 7.41
C ALA A 209 -1.28 -1.90 6.95
N VAL A 210 -1.46 -3.14 6.52
CA VAL A 210 -0.44 -3.89 5.81
C VAL A 210 -0.56 -3.63 4.30
N SER A 211 0.56 -3.63 3.59
CA SER A 211 0.64 -3.26 2.16
C SER A 211 1.50 -4.28 1.41
N GLY A 212 0.94 -5.42 1.10
CA GLY A 212 1.53 -6.48 0.26
C GLY A 212 2.63 -7.28 0.92
N SER A 213 3.62 -6.65 1.52
CA SER A 213 4.85 -7.28 2.00
C SER A 213 5.37 -6.64 3.28
N GLY A 214 6.35 -7.26 3.95
CA GLY A 214 7.03 -6.67 5.10
C GLY A 214 6.14 -6.54 6.34
N TYR A 215 5.35 -7.55 6.66
CA TYR A 215 4.53 -7.55 7.88
C TYR A 215 4.65 -8.88 8.63
N LEU A 216 4.36 -8.82 9.92
CA LEU A 216 4.38 -9.93 10.86
C LEU A 216 2.96 -10.20 11.36
N ILE A 217 2.56 -11.48 11.37
CA ILE A 217 1.29 -11.96 11.92
C ILE A 217 1.60 -12.96 13.04
N SER A 218 0.96 -12.85 14.21
CA SER A 218 1.09 -13.84 15.28
C SER A 218 0.52 -15.20 14.87
N ALA A 219 1.13 -16.26 15.36
CA ALA A 219 0.62 -17.64 15.15
C ALA A 219 -0.84 -17.75 15.57
N SER A 220 -1.21 -17.16 16.71
CA SER A 220 -2.58 -17.20 17.22
C SER A 220 -3.63 -16.62 16.26
N VAL A 221 -3.26 -15.64 15.42
CA VAL A 221 -4.18 -15.08 14.38
C VAL A 221 -4.32 -16.06 13.23
N ILE A 222 -3.22 -16.62 12.72
CA ILE A 222 -3.25 -17.59 11.61
C ILE A 222 -3.95 -18.89 12.00
N GLU A 223 -3.64 -19.42 13.18
CA GLU A 223 -4.28 -20.62 13.73
C GLU A 223 -5.77 -20.38 14.02
N GLY A 224 -6.12 -19.24 14.60
CA GLY A 224 -7.51 -18.86 14.85
C GLY A 224 -8.35 -18.70 13.59
N MET A 225 -7.72 -18.46 12.45
CA MET A 225 -8.34 -18.46 11.13
C MET A 225 -8.28 -19.82 10.41
N HIS A 226 -7.60 -20.82 10.98
CA HIS A 226 -7.32 -22.11 10.33
C HIS A 226 -6.56 -21.97 9.00
N GLY A 227 -5.54 -21.12 8.96
CA GLY A 227 -4.73 -20.80 7.79
C GLY A 227 -5.13 -19.47 7.12
N TRP A 228 -4.72 -19.28 5.87
CA TRP A 228 -4.96 -18.05 5.11
C TRP A 228 -6.27 -18.11 4.32
N GLN A 229 -7.17 -17.15 4.53
CA GLN A 229 -8.53 -17.16 3.96
C GLN A 229 -8.84 -15.96 3.03
N PHE A 230 -7.86 -15.17 2.65
CA PHE A 230 -8.06 -13.92 1.90
C PHE A 230 -7.65 -14.08 0.45
N HIS A 231 -8.62 -14.06 -0.49
CA HIS A 231 -8.39 -14.43 -1.90
C HIS A 231 -8.78 -13.32 -2.91
N THR A 232 -8.93 -12.06 -2.47
CA THR A 232 -9.11 -10.95 -3.41
C THR A 232 -7.79 -10.60 -4.11
N LEU A 233 -7.85 -9.75 -5.14
CA LEU A 233 -6.65 -9.28 -5.86
C LEU A 233 -5.70 -8.42 -4.98
N THR A 234 -6.16 -8.04 -3.78
CA THR A 234 -5.40 -7.35 -2.73
C THR A 234 -5.70 -8.04 -1.40
N GLU A 235 -5.11 -9.21 -1.21
CA GLU A 235 -5.29 -10.05 -0.03
C GLU A 235 -4.86 -9.36 1.27
N ASP A 236 -3.85 -8.51 1.18
CA ASP A 236 -3.32 -7.66 2.25
C ASP A 236 -4.34 -6.62 2.74
N ILE A 237 -5.02 -5.95 1.82
CA ILE A 237 -6.11 -4.99 2.13
C ILE A 237 -7.33 -5.73 2.66
N GLN A 238 -7.64 -6.92 2.14
CA GLN A 238 -8.69 -7.76 2.68
C GLN A 238 -8.39 -8.20 4.10
N PHE A 239 -7.15 -8.62 4.39
CA PHE A 239 -6.68 -8.95 5.73
C PHE A 239 -6.69 -7.73 6.67
N THR A 240 -6.21 -6.56 6.22
CA THR A 240 -6.30 -5.31 6.99
C THR A 240 -7.75 -4.98 7.34
N THR A 241 -8.67 -5.15 6.39
CA THR A 241 -10.11 -4.93 6.58
C THR A 241 -10.68 -5.90 7.61
N PHE A 242 -10.31 -7.18 7.54
CA PHE A 242 -10.67 -8.18 8.54
C PHE A 242 -10.20 -7.75 9.94
N CYS A 243 -8.94 -7.35 10.09
CA CYS A 243 -8.40 -6.86 11.36
C CYS A 243 -9.20 -5.65 11.90
N ALA A 244 -9.52 -4.68 11.05
CA ALA A 244 -10.28 -3.49 11.43
C ALA A 244 -11.72 -3.84 11.92
N ILE A 245 -12.39 -4.78 11.25
CA ILE A 245 -13.74 -5.25 11.62
C ILE A 245 -13.71 -6.00 12.95
N HIS A 246 -12.72 -6.86 13.17
CA HIS A 246 -12.65 -7.70 14.39
C HIS A 246 -11.95 -7.01 15.57
N GLY A 247 -11.36 -5.82 15.36
CA GLY A 247 -10.66 -5.06 16.40
C GLY A 247 -9.27 -5.60 16.71
N ILE A 248 -8.68 -6.32 15.77
CA ILE A 248 -7.27 -6.70 15.81
C ILE A 248 -6.46 -5.47 15.42
N ARG A 249 -5.73 -4.91 16.38
CA ARG A 249 -4.92 -3.72 16.14
C ARG A 249 -3.62 -4.10 15.44
N ILE A 250 -3.37 -3.47 14.30
CA ILE A 250 -2.11 -3.57 13.56
C ILE A 250 -1.16 -2.50 14.11
N GLY A 251 -0.01 -2.91 14.66
CA GLY A 251 1.06 -2.03 15.10
C GLY A 251 1.99 -1.61 13.96
N TYR A 252 2.96 -0.75 14.27
CA TYR A 252 4.00 -0.30 13.34
C TYR A 252 5.37 -0.40 14.01
N ALA A 253 6.35 -0.90 13.27
CA ALA A 253 7.76 -0.85 13.61
C ALA A 253 8.55 -0.11 12.53
N PRO A 254 9.55 0.73 12.90
CA PRO A 254 10.43 1.40 11.95
C PRO A 254 11.52 0.44 11.43
N ALA A 255 11.12 -0.74 11.06
CA ALA A 255 11.94 -1.78 10.46
C ALA A 255 11.89 -1.62 8.94
N GLU A 256 13.04 -1.38 8.32
CA GLU A 256 13.10 -0.99 6.92
C GLU A 256 13.32 -2.20 6.01
N PHE A 257 12.48 -2.32 4.98
CA PHE A 257 12.70 -3.24 3.88
C PHE A 257 12.61 -2.51 2.54
N PHE A 258 13.24 -3.06 1.54
CA PHE A 258 13.38 -2.47 0.22
C PHE A 258 12.72 -3.35 -0.83
N ASP A 259 11.86 -2.74 -1.61
CA ASP A 259 11.00 -3.35 -2.61
C ASP A 259 11.34 -2.83 -4.02
N GLU A 260 11.13 -3.65 -5.03
CA GLU A 260 11.34 -3.25 -6.43
C GLU A 260 10.10 -2.54 -6.98
N GLN A 261 10.28 -1.31 -7.47
CA GLN A 261 9.19 -0.54 -8.08
C GLN A 261 9.20 -0.68 -9.60
N PRO A 262 8.04 -0.76 -10.25
CA PRO A 262 7.96 -0.82 -11.71
C PRO A 262 8.61 0.41 -12.34
N VAL A 263 9.44 0.19 -13.36
CA VAL A 263 10.17 1.27 -14.05
C VAL A 263 9.43 1.85 -15.26
N THR A 264 8.43 1.14 -15.78
CA THR A 264 7.65 1.57 -16.94
C THR A 264 6.23 1.95 -16.58
N PHE A 265 5.66 2.93 -17.28
CA PHE A 265 4.26 3.32 -17.10
C PHE A 265 3.30 2.14 -17.32
N LYS A 266 3.56 1.30 -18.33
CA LYS A 266 2.71 0.14 -18.66
C LYS A 266 2.68 -0.89 -17.51
N ALA A 267 3.84 -1.21 -16.92
CA ALA A 267 3.92 -2.14 -15.79
C ALA A 267 3.19 -1.57 -14.56
N SER A 268 3.48 -0.31 -14.23
CA SER A 268 2.81 0.40 -13.12
C SER A 268 1.30 0.53 -13.34
N TRP A 269 0.85 0.79 -14.56
CA TRP A 269 -0.58 0.82 -14.90
C TRP A 269 -1.27 -0.51 -14.61
N LYS A 270 -0.70 -1.64 -15.06
CA LYS A 270 -1.24 -2.98 -14.81
C LYS A 270 -1.31 -3.29 -13.30
N GLN A 271 -0.25 -2.97 -12.58
CA GLN A 271 -0.18 -3.18 -11.14
C GLN A 271 -1.25 -2.37 -10.39
N ARG A 272 -1.36 -1.07 -10.68
CA ARG A 272 -2.35 -0.18 -10.05
C ARG A 272 -3.78 -0.51 -10.46
N MET A 273 -4.00 -0.99 -11.68
CA MET A 273 -5.31 -1.52 -12.12
C MET A 273 -5.73 -2.70 -11.25
N ARG A 274 -4.80 -3.63 -10.97
CA ARG A 274 -5.04 -4.78 -10.08
C ARG A 274 -5.36 -4.32 -8.65
N TRP A 275 -4.60 -3.37 -8.12
CA TRP A 275 -4.87 -2.80 -6.80
C TRP A 275 -6.23 -2.14 -6.70
N THR A 276 -6.58 -1.28 -7.66
CA THR A 276 -7.87 -0.60 -7.67
C THR A 276 -9.03 -1.60 -7.79
N LYS A 277 -8.90 -2.64 -8.63
CA LYS A 277 -9.91 -3.71 -8.72
C LYS A 277 -10.05 -4.48 -7.41
N GLY A 278 -8.94 -4.80 -6.76
CA GLY A 278 -8.92 -5.45 -5.45
C GLY A 278 -9.60 -4.59 -4.37
N PHE A 279 -9.33 -3.28 -4.34
CA PHE A 279 -10.01 -2.35 -3.43
C PHE A 279 -11.53 -2.35 -3.62
N TYR A 280 -12.01 -2.40 -4.87
CA TYR A 280 -13.44 -2.53 -5.14
C TYR A 280 -14.01 -3.87 -4.68
N GLN A 281 -13.28 -4.97 -4.89
CA GLN A 281 -13.70 -6.28 -4.36
C GLN A 281 -13.88 -6.23 -2.85
N VAL A 282 -12.90 -5.70 -2.13
CA VAL A 282 -12.95 -5.57 -0.67
C VAL A 282 -14.06 -4.61 -0.24
N PHE A 283 -14.22 -3.46 -0.92
CA PHE A 283 -15.27 -2.48 -0.61
C PHE A 283 -16.67 -3.06 -0.76
N PHE A 284 -16.96 -3.72 -1.87
CA PHE A 284 -18.30 -4.29 -2.09
C PHE A 284 -18.60 -5.46 -1.17
N THR A 285 -17.58 -6.22 -0.77
CA THR A 285 -17.74 -7.35 0.15
C THR A 285 -17.87 -6.90 1.62
N TYR A 286 -16.99 -6.00 2.06
CA TYR A 286 -16.83 -5.68 3.48
C TYR A 286 -17.28 -4.27 3.89
N GLY A 287 -17.61 -3.38 2.96
CA GLY A 287 -17.94 -1.98 3.26
C GLY A 287 -19.06 -1.83 4.30
N LYS A 288 -20.12 -2.62 4.18
CA LYS A 288 -21.23 -2.62 5.17
C LYS A 288 -20.76 -3.05 6.58
N HIS A 289 -19.84 -4.01 6.66
CA HIS A 289 -19.28 -4.48 7.92
C HIS A 289 -18.38 -3.43 8.57
N LEU A 290 -17.61 -2.68 7.77
CA LEU A 290 -16.79 -1.57 8.25
C LEU A 290 -17.68 -0.44 8.80
N VAL A 291 -18.73 -0.04 8.08
CA VAL A 291 -19.71 0.95 8.55
C VAL A 291 -20.34 0.49 9.88
N LYS A 292 -20.81 -0.76 9.94
CA LYS A 292 -21.35 -1.33 11.18
C LYS A 292 -20.34 -1.30 12.32
N SER A 293 -19.06 -1.67 12.04
CA SER A 293 -18.00 -1.69 13.05
C SER A 293 -17.67 -0.29 13.54
N THR A 294 -17.67 0.71 12.66
CA THR A 294 -17.46 2.12 13.01
C THR A 294 -18.50 2.62 14.00
N PHE A 295 -19.78 2.46 13.69
CA PHE A 295 -20.84 3.06 14.50
C PHE A 295 -21.23 2.20 15.72
N ARG A 296 -21.32 0.86 15.57
CA ARG A 296 -21.74 -0.02 16.66
C ARG A 296 -20.66 -0.25 17.71
N TYR A 297 -19.40 -0.32 17.30
CA TYR A 297 -18.28 -0.63 18.20
C TYR A 297 -17.33 0.56 18.39
N HIS A 298 -17.67 1.73 17.84
CA HIS A 298 -16.90 2.98 17.91
C HIS A 298 -15.43 2.79 17.49
N ARG A 299 -15.18 1.97 16.44
CA ARG A 299 -13.84 1.65 15.96
C ARG A 299 -13.39 2.64 14.88
N PHE A 300 -12.57 3.60 15.26
CA PHE A 300 -11.99 4.54 14.28
C PHE A 300 -11.18 3.82 13.18
N ALA A 301 -10.49 2.72 13.51
CA ALA A 301 -9.78 1.91 12.52
C ALA A 301 -10.70 1.38 11.39
N ALA A 302 -11.95 1.05 11.71
CA ALA A 302 -12.92 0.64 10.70
C ALA A 302 -13.36 1.81 9.80
N TYR A 303 -13.50 3.01 10.37
CA TYR A 303 -13.76 4.23 9.60
C TYR A 303 -12.60 4.56 8.67
N ASP A 304 -11.37 4.58 9.19
CA ASP A 304 -10.16 4.86 8.41
C ASP A 304 -9.97 3.83 7.27
N MET A 305 -10.20 2.54 7.56
CA MET A 305 -10.15 1.50 6.53
C MET A 305 -11.27 1.66 5.51
N PHE A 306 -12.49 2.01 5.93
CA PHE A 306 -13.58 2.33 5.01
C PHE A 306 -13.19 3.48 4.08
N MET A 307 -12.63 4.58 4.61
CA MET A 307 -12.18 5.72 3.81
C MET A 307 -11.00 5.35 2.89
N THR A 308 -10.15 4.40 3.29
CA THR A 308 -9.02 3.93 2.47
C THR A 308 -9.51 3.15 1.24
N ILE A 309 -10.50 2.26 1.39
CA ILE A 309 -11.00 1.43 0.29
C ILE A 309 -12.22 2.03 -0.42
N ALA A 310 -12.91 2.97 0.23
CA ALA A 310 -14.05 3.63 -0.37
C ALA A 310 -13.63 4.37 -1.65
N PRO A 311 -14.43 4.31 -2.70
CA PRO A 311 -14.11 4.97 -3.95
C PRO A 311 -14.29 6.49 -3.85
N GLY A 312 -13.58 7.14 -2.91
CA GLY A 312 -13.61 8.60 -2.73
C GLY A 312 -13.25 9.35 -4.01
N MET A 313 -12.36 8.77 -4.83
CA MET A 313 -12.08 9.28 -6.18
C MET A 313 -13.30 9.24 -7.09
N LEU A 314 -14.25 8.31 -6.90
CA LEU A 314 -15.48 8.28 -7.70
C LEU A 314 -16.37 9.49 -7.42
N LEU A 315 -16.44 9.97 -6.18
CA LEU A 315 -17.22 11.16 -5.86
C LEU A 315 -16.63 12.42 -6.53
N SER A 316 -15.30 12.55 -6.51
CA SER A 316 -14.61 13.61 -7.25
C SER A 316 -14.85 13.49 -8.75
N LEU A 317 -14.79 12.26 -9.30
CA LEU A 317 -15.03 11.99 -10.71
C LEU A 317 -16.48 12.32 -11.11
N ILE A 318 -17.45 11.95 -10.28
CA ILE A 318 -18.89 12.31 -10.53
C ILE A 318 -19.05 13.81 -10.59
N SER A 319 -18.40 14.57 -9.67
CA SER A 319 -18.41 16.02 -9.72
C SER A 319 -17.76 16.55 -11.01
N MET A 320 -16.62 16.03 -11.41
CA MET A 320 -15.94 16.43 -12.65
C MET A 320 -16.81 16.12 -13.88
N LEU A 321 -17.43 14.95 -13.95
CA LEU A 321 -18.31 14.56 -15.06
C LEU A 321 -19.58 15.43 -15.10
N ALA A 322 -20.18 15.74 -13.96
CA ALA A 322 -21.32 16.64 -13.88
C ALA A 322 -20.95 18.02 -14.44
N ASN A 323 -19.85 18.62 -13.98
CA ASN A 323 -19.39 19.92 -14.47
C ASN A 323 -19.06 19.89 -15.99
N ALA A 324 -18.40 18.82 -16.47
CA ALA A 324 -18.11 18.67 -17.89
C ALA A 324 -19.40 18.53 -18.73
N THR A 325 -20.37 17.78 -18.22
CA THR A 325 -21.68 17.62 -18.91
C THR A 325 -22.41 18.96 -19.01
N PHE A 326 -22.47 19.72 -17.93
CA PHE A 326 -23.09 21.07 -17.97
C PHE A 326 -22.40 22.01 -18.96
N LEU A 327 -21.06 21.96 -19.06
CA LEU A 327 -20.32 22.74 -20.05
C LEU A 327 -20.65 22.33 -21.49
N ILE A 328 -20.67 21.03 -21.76
CA ILE A 328 -20.94 20.50 -23.12
C ILE A 328 -22.39 20.81 -23.52
N VAL A 329 -23.34 20.46 -22.65
CA VAL A 329 -24.78 20.67 -22.93
C VAL A 329 -25.11 22.15 -23.05
N GLY A 330 -24.55 22.98 -22.17
CA GLY A 330 -24.72 24.44 -22.23
C GLY A 330 -24.18 25.03 -23.52
N GLY A 331 -22.97 24.62 -23.93
CA GLY A 331 -22.36 25.05 -25.19
C GLY A 331 -23.17 24.60 -26.43
N LEU A 332 -23.59 23.33 -26.46
CA LEU A 332 -24.38 22.80 -27.59
C LEU A 332 -25.79 23.38 -27.67
N SER A 333 -26.40 23.74 -26.56
CA SER A 333 -27.74 24.34 -26.49
C SER A 333 -27.74 25.87 -26.65
N HIS A 334 -26.59 26.48 -26.94
CA HIS A 334 -26.44 27.93 -27.03
C HIS A 334 -27.01 28.67 -25.79
N GLY A 335 -26.83 28.08 -24.60
CA GLY A 335 -27.29 28.64 -23.34
C GLY A 335 -28.75 28.36 -22.98
N PHE A 336 -29.49 27.59 -23.78
CA PHE A 336 -30.88 27.22 -23.45
C PHE A 336 -31.01 26.29 -22.25
N LEU A 337 -30.13 25.30 -22.15
CA LEU A 337 -30.14 24.28 -21.07
C LEU A 337 -29.19 24.59 -19.90
N ALA A 338 -28.25 25.52 -20.08
CA ALA A 338 -27.38 25.99 -19.00
C ALA A 338 -27.03 27.48 -19.27
N THR A 339 -27.15 28.28 -18.28
CA THR A 339 -26.83 29.72 -18.37
C THR A 339 -25.32 29.93 -18.53
N GLU A 340 -24.93 31.08 -19.10
CA GLU A 340 -23.51 31.47 -19.23
C GLU A 340 -22.80 31.48 -17.87
N VAL A 341 -23.49 31.91 -16.82
CA VAL A 341 -22.98 31.93 -15.44
C VAL A 341 -22.71 30.52 -14.93
N GLU A 342 -23.61 29.57 -15.19
CA GLU A 342 -23.43 28.17 -14.82
C GLU A 342 -22.27 27.50 -15.59
N MET A 343 -22.14 27.76 -16.87
CA MET A 343 -21.01 27.27 -17.67
C MET A 343 -19.67 27.82 -17.15
N GLN A 344 -19.60 29.12 -16.82
CA GLN A 344 -18.40 29.72 -16.24
C GLN A 344 -18.09 29.10 -14.85
N ALA A 345 -19.10 28.85 -14.01
CA ALA A 345 -18.93 28.21 -12.72
C ALA A 345 -18.41 26.75 -12.87
N CYS A 346 -18.93 25.99 -13.84
CA CYS A 346 -18.47 24.65 -14.14
C CYS A 346 -17.02 24.64 -14.64
N ALA A 347 -16.66 25.53 -15.55
CA ALA A 347 -15.29 25.66 -16.04
C ALA A 347 -14.32 26.02 -14.91
N ALA A 348 -14.68 27.00 -14.08
CA ALA A 348 -13.90 27.39 -12.91
C ALA A 348 -13.74 26.21 -11.93
N SER A 349 -14.82 25.47 -11.64
CA SER A 349 -14.79 24.30 -10.77
C SER A 349 -13.83 23.21 -11.28
N LEU A 350 -13.86 22.89 -12.57
CA LEU A 350 -12.94 21.92 -13.18
C LEU A 350 -11.49 22.37 -13.07
N ILE A 351 -11.20 23.61 -13.49
CA ILE A 351 -9.83 24.16 -13.42
C ILE A 351 -9.32 24.15 -11.98
N MET A 352 -10.13 24.63 -11.04
CA MET A 352 -9.75 24.65 -9.62
C MET A 352 -9.55 23.24 -9.06
N THR A 353 -10.38 22.28 -9.42
CA THR A 353 -10.23 20.87 -8.97
C THR A 353 -8.89 20.32 -9.42
N PHE A 354 -8.55 20.43 -10.71
CA PHE A 354 -7.26 19.98 -11.22
C PHE A 354 -6.08 20.73 -10.59
N ALA A 355 -6.18 22.03 -10.46
CA ALA A 355 -5.12 22.85 -9.86
C ALA A 355 -4.89 22.49 -8.39
N MET A 356 -5.95 22.33 -7.60
CA MET A 356 -5.87 21.93 -6.19
C MET A 356 -5.34 20.50 -6.04
N MET A 357 -5.77 19.55 -6.87
CA MET A 357 -5.23 18.19 -6.86
C MET A 357 -3.73 18.22 -7.19
N TYR A 358 -3.31 18.92 -8.23
CA TYR A 358 -1.89 19.05 -8.59
C TYR A 358 -1.09 19.63 -7.43
N GLN A 359 -1.56 20.74 -6.87
CA GLN A 359 -0.89 21.42 -5.75
C GLN A 359 -0.80 20.51 -4.52
N THR A 360 -1.88 19.78 -4.19
CA THR A 360 -1.91 18.86 -3.05
C THR A 360 -0.88 17.75 -3.23
N PHE A 361 -0.83 17.11 -4.39
CA PHE A 361 0.15 16.05 -4.65
C PHE A 361 1.58 16.59 -4.74
N PHE A 362 1.79 17.78 -5.29
CA PHE A 362 3.09 18.45 -5.29
C PHE A 362 3.59 18.72 -3.87
N ILE A 363 2.75 19.30 -3.01
CA ILE A 363 3.09 19.56 -1.60
C ILE A 363 3.35 18.25 -0.86
N LEU A 364 2.55 17.23 -1.12
CA LEU A 364 2.73 15.90 -0.53
C LEU A 364 4.08 15.28 -0.91
N ALA A 365 4.46 15.33 -2.20
CA ALA A 365 5.76 14.88 -2.67
C ALA A 365 6.90 15.69 -2.07
N LEU A 366 6.77 17.02 -2.03
CA LEU A 366 7.77 17.93 -1.46
C LEU A 366 8.02 17.62 0.02
N LEU A 367 6.96 17.57 0.81
CA LEU A 367 7.08 17.32 2.24
C LEU A 367 7.59 15.89 2.51
N THR A 368 7.11 14.88 1.78
CA THR A 368 7.64 13.52 1.88
C THR A 368 9.14 13.49 1.56
N THR A 369 9.57 14.13 0.48
CA THR A 369 10.99 14.20 0.12
C THR A 369 11.82 14.90 1.19
N ILE A 370 11.32 15.98 1.80
CA ILE A 370 12.03 16.71 2.85
C ILE A 370 12.17 15.84 4.13
N PHE A 371 11.08 15.25 4.59
CA PHE A 371 11.08 14.52 5.85
C PHE A 371 11.78 13.15 5.74
N GLU A 372 11.65 12.49 4.59
CA GLU A 372 12.22 11.15 4.34
C GLU A 372 13.52 11.19 3.52
N TYR A 373 14.16 12.37 3.40
CA TYR A 373 15.38 12.55 2.58
C TYR A 373 16.49 11.55 2.92
N LYS A 374 16.65 11.19 4.20
CA LYS A 374 17.66 10.24 4.67
C LYS A 374 17.40 8.80 4.22
N HIS A 375 16.14 8.44 3.99
CA HIS A 375 15.70 7.12 3.53
C HIS A 375 15.69 6.99 2.00
N ILE A 376 15.88 8.10 1.26
CA ILE A 376 15.86 8.07 -0.20
C ILE A 376 17.26 7.76 -0.72
N HIS A 377 17.48 6.49 -1.07
CA HIS A 377 18.71 6.01 -1.69
C HIS A 377 18.69 6.27 -3.20
N CYS A 378 19.19 7.42 -3.62
CA CYS A 378 19.24 7.85 -5.02
C CYS A 378 20.54 8.61 -5.31
N ALA A 379 21.36 8.06 -6.20
CA ALA A 379 22.63 8.68 -6.58
C ALA A 379 22.45 10.05 -7.27
N GLN A 380 21.41 10.16 -8.10
CA GLN A 380 21.13 11.34 -8.91
C GLN A 380 20.15 12.27 -8.22
N LYS A 381 20.63 13.20 -7.40
CA LYS A 381 19.78 14.08 -6.58
C LYS A 381 18.81 14.96 -7.41
N TRP A 382 19.10 15.28 -8.67
CA TRP A 382 18.18 16.02 -9.53
C TRP A 382 16.86 15.27 -9.78
N ARG A 383 16.85 13.92 -9.70
CA ARG A 383 15.64 13.10 -9.82
C ARG A 383 14.66 13.34 -8.67
N LEU A 384 15.13 13.73 -7.50
CA LEU A 384 14.27 14.14 -6.39
C LEU A 384 13.45 15.38 -6.77
N VAL A 385 14.11 16.36 -7.40
CA VAL A 385 13.45 17.58 -7.84
C VAL A 385 12.45 17.29 -8.96
N THR A 386 12.83 16.52 -9.96
CA THR A 386 11.91 16.16 -11.06
C THR A 386 10.70 15.37 -10.57
N ASN A 387 10.89 14.52 -9.54
CA ASN A 387 9.80 13.76 -8.95
C ASN A 387 8.73 14.65 -8.33
N LEU A 388 9.08 15.83 -7.79
CA LEU A 388 8.09 16.78 -7.25
C LEU A 388 7.04 17.17 -8.30
N PHE A 389 7.47 17.34 -9.54
CA PHE A 389 6.59 17.75 -10.64
C PHE A 389 5.91 16.57 -11.34
N THR A 390 6.56 15.41 -11.37
CA THR A 390 6.02 14.20 -12.04
C THR A 390 5.10 13.38 -11.14
N PHE A 391 5.25 13.44 -9.82
CA PHE A 391 4.38 12.75 -8.88
C PHE A 391 2.90 13.13 -9.02
N PRO A 392 2.50 14.42 -9.15
CA PRO A 392 1.11 14.78 -9.43
C PRO A 392 0.59 14.15 -10.73
N ILE A 393 1.41 14.12 -11.80
CA ILE A 393 1.04 13.52 -13.09
C ILE A 393 0.82 12.01 -12.92
N PHE A 394 1.69 11.34 -12.16
CA PHE A 394 1.52 9.94 -11.81
C PHE A 394 0.19 9.70 -11.07
N MET A 395 -0.13 10.55 -10.09
CA MET A 395 -1.37 10.44 -9.32
C MET A 395 -2.61 10.70 -10.18
N PHE A 396 -2.57 11.61 -11.15
CA PHE A 396 -3.68 11.82 -12.08
C PHE A 396 -4.00 10.58 -12.93
N SER A 397 -3.01 9.73 -13.19
CA SER A 397 -3.26 8.49 -13.92
C SER A 397 -4.15 7.49 -13.16
N TYR A 398 -4.38 7.68 -11.84
CA TYR A 398 -5.39 6.91 -11.10
C TYR A 398 -6.83 7.24 -11.53
N ILE A 399 -7.10 8.42 -12.09
CA ILE A 399 -8.45 8.80 -12.55
C ILE A 399 -8.96 7.81 -13.59
N PRO A 400 -8.30 7.62 -14.76
CA PRO A 400 -8.75 6.65 -15.75
C PRO A 400 -8.62 5.20 -15.25
N ILE A 401 -7.66 4.86 -14.38
CA ILE A 401 -7.54 3.53 -13.75
C ILE A 401 -8.78 3.23 -12.91
N THR A 402 -9.23 4.17 -12.08
CA THR A 402 -10.42 4.04 -11.23
C THR A 402 -11.68 3.74 -12.04
N VAL A 403 -11.85 4.44 -13.17
CA VAL A 403 -12.99 4.18 -14.09
C VAL A 403 -12.85 2.81 -14.75
N ALA A 404 -11.69 2.52 -15.34
CA ALA A 404 -11.46 1.29 -16.05
C ALA A 404 -11.63 0.04 -15.17
N ALA A 405 -11.16 0.12 -13.91
CA ALA A 405 -11.25 -0.97 -12.94
C ALA A 405 -12.71 -1.33 -12.55
N LEU A 406 -13.67 -0.42 -12.71
CA LEU A 406 -15.09 -0.75 -12.49
C LEU A 406 -15.62 -1.73 -13.53
N PHE A 407 -15.25 -1.54 -14.79
CA PHE A 407 -15.84 -2.24 -15.93
C PHE A 407 -14.99 -3.40 -16.45
N LEU A 408 -13.66 -3.29 -16.36
CA LEU A 408 -12.77 -4.31 -16.90
C LEU A 408 -12.62 -5.49 -15.93
N LYS A 409 -12.53 -6.69 -16.51
CA LYS A 409 -12.05 -7.87 -15.81
C LYS A 409 -10.52 -7.75 -15.68
N VAL A 410 -10.03 -7.91 -14.47
CA VAL A 410 -8.60 -7.86 -14.18
C VAL A 410 -8.20 -9.18 -13.56
N ASP A 411 -7.33 -9.90 -14.25
CA ASP A 411 -6.76 -11.15 -13.75
C ASP A 411 -5.38 -10.88 -13.11
N TRP A 412 -4.96 -11.76 -12.22
CA TRP A 412 -3.62 -11.73 -11.67
C TRP A 412 -2.59 -12.05 -12.77
N VAL A 413 -1.59 -11.20 -12.90
CA VAL A 413 -0.45 -11.39 -13.82
C VAL A 413 0.82 -11.14 -13.01
N PRO A 414 1.82 -12.05 -13.08
CA PRO A 414 3.09 -11.86 -12.39
C PRO A 414 3.80 -10.60 -12.90
N THR A 415 4.46 -9.90 -11.98
CA THR A 415 5.38 -8.81 -12.32
C THR A 415 6.76 -9.45 -12.52
N GLN A 416 7.47 -9.06 -13.54
CA GLN A 416 8.88 -9.48 -13.73
C GLN A 416 9.77 -8.57 -12.91
N HIS A 417 10.62 -9.17 -12.07
CA HIS A 417 11.61 -8.49 -11.27
C HIS A 417 13.00 -8.78 -11.85
N ALA A 418 13.82 -7.75 -11.96
CA ALA A 418 15.15 -7.84 -12.58
C ALA A 418 16.22 -7.06 -11.80
N PHE A 419 15.84 -6.33 -10.76
CA PHE A 419 16.75 -5.53 -9.96
C PHE A 419 17.45 -6.41 -8.93
N ASN A 420 18.43 -7.18 -9.42
CA ASN A 420 19.26 -8.06 -8.61
C ASN A 420 20.31 -7.22 -7.85
N VAL A 421 19.90 -6.65 -6.72
CA VAL A 421 20.75 -5.84 -5.84
C VAL A 421 20.73 -6.37 -4.42
N THR A 422 21.88 -6.33 -3.77
CA THR A 422 22.07 -6.64 -2.36
C THR A 422 21.70 -5.44 -1.48
N LEU A 423 21.55 -5.66 -0.17
CA LEU A 423 21.30 -4.58 0.79
C LEU A 423 22.42 -3.50 0.73
N ASP A 424 23.68 -3.91 0.66
CA ASP A 424 24.81 -2.98 0.64
C ASP A 424 24.80 -2.10 -0.61
N GLU A 425 24.44 -2.65 -1.78
CA GLU A 425 24.28 -1.89 -3.02
C GLU A 425 23.12 -0.90 -2.95
N VAL A 426 21.99 -1.28 -2.33
CA VAL A 426 20.87 -0.37 -2.10
C VAL A 426 21.29 0.79 -1.22
N MET A 427 21.97 0.52 -0.12
CA MET A 427 22.44 1.55 0.83
C MET A 427 23.46 2.51 0.22
N GLN A 428 24.25 2.07 -0.74
CA GLN A 428 25.17 2.92 -1.50
C GLN A 428 24.49 3.78 -2.56
N GLY A 429 23.18 3.62 -2.75
CA GLY A 429 22.40 4.26 -3.78
C GLY A 429 22.66 3.59 -5.13
N ALA A 430 22.10 2.41 -5.35
CA ALA A 430 22.23 1.65 -6.60
C ALA A 430 22.05 2.56 -7.81
N LYS A 431 23.00 2.47 -8.74
CA LYS A 431 23.20 3.36 -9.92
C LYS A 431 22.02 3.34 -10.88
#